data_0c13e4c612a3c8950c47b5740b21f1d6
#
_entry.id   0c13e4c612a3c8950c47b5740b21f1d6
#
_cell.length_a   1.000
_cell.length_b   1.000
_cell.length_c   1.000
_cell.angle_alpha   90.00
_cell.angle_beta   90.00
_cell.angle_gamma   90.00
#
_symmetry.space_group_name_H-M   'P 1'
#
loop_
_entity.id
_entity.type
_entity.pdbx_description
1 polymer ?
#
loop_
_entity_poly.entity_id
_entity_poly.type
_entity_poly.pdbx_seq_one_letter_code
_entity_poly.pdbx_strand_id
1 'polypeptide(L)'
;NLTKRQGYAPDQIILGGDSAGANLALALLLKLRDLNKTMPRAAFCISAWTDMTCNTQSFRDNYGRDVMFGNKGKTLTEDRLQALMQGKIFSFLGNADRTDPYVSPIFGDYHGFPPMFFSVGTHEMLYDETLQVVEKLKACQVPVTCEIQPGMFHIYVVFARLVPEGKISYHRLLDFI
;
A
#
# COMPACT_ATOMS: atom_id res chain seq x y z
N ASN A 1 14.90 15.55 3.70
CA ASN A 1 15.64 16.22 4.77
C ASN A 1 16.71 15.36 5.45
N LEU A 2 16.53 14.04 5.46
CA LEU A 2 17.51 13.08 5.97
C LEU A 2 18.84 13.20 5.22
N THR A 3 18.80 13.29 3.89
CA THR A 3 19.99 13.42 3.06
C THR A 3 20.65 14.79 3.17
N LYS A 4 19.88 15.89 3.05
CA LYS A 4 20.44 17.25 3.01
C LYS A 4 20.86 17.81 4.38
N ARG A 5 20.13 17.48 5.45
CA ARG A 5 20.38 18.04 6.80
C ARG A 5 21.13 17.08 7.72
N GLN A 6 20.91 15.77 7.56
CA GLN A 6 21.50 14.75 8.44
C GLN A 6 22.60 13.94 7.76
N GLY A 7 22.83 14.14 6.46
CA GLY A 7 23.97 13.54 5.73
C GLY A 7 23.82 12.05 5.39
N TYR A 8 22.65 11.44 5.61
CA TYR A 8 22.45 10.06 5.20
C TYR A 8 22.47 9.91 3.68
N ALA A 9 23.20 8.93 3.18
CA ALA A 9 23.12 8.57 1.77
C ALA A 9 21.75 7.86 1.49
N PRO A 10 21.18 7.99 0.28
CA PRO A 10 19.90 7.35 -0.06
C PRO A 10 19.90 5.84 0.16
N ASP A 11 21.00 5.15 -0.10
CA ASP A 11 21.20 3.71 0.11
C ASP A 11 21.25 3.28 1.59
N GLN A 12 21.26 4.24 2.51
CA GLN A 12 21.12 4.04 3.95
C GLN A 12 19.68 4.22 4.44
N ILE A 13 18.76 4.55 3.53
CA ILE A 13 17.36 4.85 3.87
C ILE A 13 16.46 3.71 3.40
N ILE A 14 15.60 3.25 4.29
CA ILE A 14 14.47 2.39 3.97
C ILE A 14 13.21 3.23 4.11
N LEU A 15 12.37 3.20 3.08
CA LEU A 15 11.10 3.90 3.08
C LEU A 15 9.97 2.93 3.39
N GLY A 16 9.06 3.30 4.27
CA GLY A 16 7.96 2.40 4.58
C GLY A 16 6.70 3.10 5.03
N GLY A 17 5.60 2.38 4.93
CA GLY A 17 4.31 2.87 5.39
C GLY A 17 3.24 1.79 5.38
N ASP A 18 2.16 2.08 6.09
CA ASP A 18 0.95 1.27 6.13
C ASP A 18 -0.23 2.06 5.55
N SER A 19 -1.17 1.38 4.91
CA SER A 19 -2.41 1.98 4.40
C SER A 19 -2.14 3.19 3.50
N ALA A 20 -2.65 4.36 3.87
CA ALA A 20 -2.36 5.65 3.22
C ALA A 20 -0.87 6.02 3.28
N GLY A 21 -0.14 5.60 4.33
CA GLY A 21 1.31 5.79 4.43
C GLY A 21 2.07 4.99 3.37
N ALA A 22 1.61 3.81 3.01
CA ALA A 22 2.14 3.03 1.90
C ALA A 22 1.88 3.70 0.54
N ASN A 23 0.70 4.32 0.35
CA ASN A 23 0.43 5.17 -0.81
C ASN A 23 1.46 6.29 -0.92
N LEU A 24 1.68 7.05 0.16
CA LEU A 24 2.66 8.13 0.18
C LEU A 24 4.08 7.64 -0.11
N ALA A 25 4.46 6.46 0.38
CA ALA A 25 5.76 5.86 0.09
C ALA A 25 5.91 5.53 -1.41
N LEU A 26 4.90 4.91 -2.01
CA LEU A 26 4.88 4.59 -3.44
C LEU A 26 4.88 5.88 -4.30
N ALA A 27 4.04 6.85 -3.97
CA ALA A 27 4.00 8.15 -4.67
C ALA A 27 5.34 8.89 -4.59
N LEU A 28 6.03 8.82 -3.43
CA LEU A 28 7.37 9.37 -3.29
C LEU A 28 8.39 8.66 -4.18
N LEU A 29 8.35 7.32 -4.26
CA LEU A 29 9.23 6.55 -5.15
C LEU A 29 8.99 6.91 -6.61
N LEU A 30 7.72 7.00 -7.05
CA LEU A 30 7.38 7.48 -8.39
C LEU A 30 7.97 8.86 -8.65
N LYS A 31 7.83 9.78 -7.68
CA LYS A 31 8.37 11.14 -7.79
C LYS A 31 9.89 11.17 -7.86
N LEU A 32 10.58 10.35 -7.09
CA LEU A 32 12.04 10.25 -7.13
C LEU A 32 12.50 9.75 -8.50
N ARG A 33 11.85 8.72 -9.05
CA ARG A 33 12.14 8.22 -10.40
C ARG A 33 11.96 9.29 -11.45
N ASP A 34 10.80 9.96 -11.47
CA ASP A 34 10.46 10.94 -12.50
C ASP A 34 11.38 12.17 -12.46
N LEU A 35 11.94 12.46 -11.29
CA LEU A 35 12.95 13.49 -11.09
C LEU A 35 14.38 12.97 -11.28
N ASN A 36 14.59 11.73 -11.71
CA ASN A 36 15.90 11.08 -11.83
C ASN A 36 16.74 11.21 -10.55
N LYS A 37 16.11 11.05 -9.39
CA LYS A 37 16.78 11.06 -8.08
C LYS A 37 17.17 9.65 -7.65
N THR A 38 18.22 9.57 -6.83
CA THR A 38 18.66 8.29 -6.25
C THR A 38 17.55 7.70 -5.39
N MET A 39 17.27 6.42 -5.61
CA MET A 39 16.27 5.66 -4.83
C MET A 39 16.79 5.33 -3.43
N PRO A 40 15.91 5.12 -2.46
CA PRO A 40 16.27 4.51 -1.18
C PRO A 40 16.75 3.06 -1.40
N ARG A 41 17.41 2.49 -0.38
CA ARG A 41 17.92 1.11 -0.40
C ARG A 41 16.82 0.08 -0.66
N ALA A 42 15.67 0.26 -0.02
CA ALA A 42 14.51 -0.62 -0.11
C ALA A 42 13.25 0.13 0.32
N ALA A 43 12.08 -0.45 0.07
CA ALA A 43 10.85 0.05 0.66
C ALA A 43 9.90 -1.08 1.07
N PHE A 44 8.98 -0.78 2.02
CA PHE A 44 7.95 -1.72 2.41
C PHE A 44 6.57 -1.06 2.49
N CYS A 45 5.54 -1.83 2.20
CA CYS A 45 4.15 -1.41 2.18
C CYS A 45 3.29 -2.44 2.93
N ILE A 46 2.63 -2.02 4.00
CA ILE A 46 1.70 -2.85 4.75
C ILE A 46 0.29 -2.43 4.39
N SER A 47 -0.53 -3.36 3.86
CA SER A 47 -1.94 -3.08 3.52
C SER A 47 -2.08 -1.81 2.67
N ALA A 48 -1.35 -1.73 1.57
CA ALA A 48 -1.19 -0.51 0.79
C ALA A 48 -2.50 -0.05 0.14
N TRP A 49 -2.91 1.19 0.39
CA TRP A 49 -4.07 1.80 -0.28
C TRP A 49 -3.61 2.51 -1.55
N THR A 50 -3.72 1.85 -2.70
CA THR A 50 -3.10 2.28 -3.95
C THR A 50 -4.08 2.70 -5.05
N ASP A 51 -5.40 2.49 -4.84
CA ASP A 51 -6.46 2.81 -5.79
C ASP A 51 -7.54 3.71 -5.19
N MET A 52 -7.48 5.00 -5.48
CA MET A 52 -8.49 5.97 -5.05
C MET A 52 -9.77 5.91 -5.90
N THR A 53 -9.80 5.08 -6.94
CA THR A 53 -11.03 4.83 -7.71
C THR A 53 -11.94 3.81 -7.03
N CYS A 54 -11.42 3.02 -6.08
CA CYS A 54 -12.13 1.98 -5.35
C CYS A 54 -12.74 0.91 -6.29
N ASN A 55 -12.06 0.59 -7.38
CA ASN A 55 -12.64 -0.22 -8.47
C ASN A 55 -12.18 -1.68 -8.48
N THR A 56 -11.41 -2.13 -7.48
CA THR A 56 -11.01 -3.53 -7.37
C THR A 56 -12.14 -4.41 -6.84
N GLN A 57 -12.12 -5.70 -7.19
CA GLN A 57 -13.15 -6.64 -6.78
C GLN A 57 -13.13 -6.84 -5.25
N SER A 58 -11.94 -6.99 -4.64
CA SER A 58 -11.81 -7.15 -3.19
C SER A 58 -12.33 -5.94 -2.43
N PHE A 59 -12.28 -4.73 -2.99
CA PHE A 59 -12.84 -3.53 -2.36
C PHE A 59 -14.33 -3.69 -2.08
N ARG A 60 -15.05 -4.41 -2.94
CA ARG A 60 -16.48 -4.73 -2.81
C ARG A 60 -16.72 -5.98 -1.97
N ASP A 61 -16.05 -7.08 -2.30
CA ASP A 61 -16.32 -8.40 -1.73
C ASP A 61 -15.89 -8.49 -0.26
N ASN A 62 -14.83 -7.79 0.11
CA ASN A 62 -14.31 -7.78 1.46
C ASN A 62 -14.86 -6.67 2.36
N TYR A 63 -15.74 -5.79 1.86
CA TYR A 63 -16.33 -4.72 2.67
C TYR A 63 -16.99 -5.21 3.95
N GLY A 64 -17.66 -6.37 3.91
CA GLY A 64 -18.28 -6.98 5.09
C GLY A 64 -17.34 -7.84 5.93
N ARG A 65 -16.11 -8.09 5.46
CA ARG A 65 -15.10 -8.95 6.11
C ARG A 65 -13.99 -8.15 6.77
N ASP A 66 -13.58 -7.06 6.15
CA ASP A 66 -12.54 -6.18 6.68
C ASP A 66 -13.07 -5.42 7.90
N VAL A 67 -12.64 -5.85 9.09
CA VAL A 67 -13.12 -5.30 10.36
C VAL A 67 -12.54 -3.93 10.70
N MET A 68 -11.49 -3.50 10.00
CA MET A 68 -10.81 -2.22 10.26
C MET A 68 -11.23 -1.16 9.25
N PHE A 69 -11.29 -1.51 7.96
CA PHE A 69 -11.54 -0.57 6.88
C PHE A 69 -12.96 -0.69 6.31
N GLY A 70 -13.58 -1.84 6.44
CA GLY A 70 -14.94 -2.13 5.98
C GLY A 70 -16.02 -1.91 7.03
N ASN A 71 -17.15 -2.61 6.85
CA ASN A 71 -18.28 -2.58 7.76
C ASN A 71 -18.85 -4.00 7.95
N LYS A 72 -18.51 -4.62 9.07
CA LYS A 72 -18.78 -6.04 9.38
C LYS A 72 -20.21 -6.45 9.02
N GLY A 73 -20.33 -7.50 8.23
CA GLY A 73 -21.60 -8.10 7.82
C GLY A 73 -22.46 -7.24 6.89
N LYS A 74 -21.92 -6.15 6.34
CA LYS A 74 -22.61 -5.31 5.35
C LYS A 74 -22.09 -5.56 3.96
N THR A 75 -22.94 -5.31 2.96
CA THR A 75 -22.56 -5.29 1.54
C THR A 75 -22.25 -3.86 1.11
N LEU A 76 -21.23 -3.66 0.32
CA LEU A 76 -20.94 -2.38 -0.31
C LEU A 76 -21.85 -2.19 -1.52
N THR A 77 -22.95 -1.47 -1.32
CA THR A 77 -23.84 -1.04 -2.41
C THR A 77 -23.23 0.18 -3.11
N GLU A 78 -23.72 0.49 -4.32
CA GLU A 78 -23.25 1.66 -5.07
C GLU A 78 -23.47 2.97 -4.32
N ASP A 79 -24.63 3.12 -3.66
CA ASP A 79 -24.91 4.31 -2.83
C ASP A 79 -23.92 4.44 -1.66
N ARG A 80 -23.56 3.31 -1.03
CA ARG A 80 -22.56 3.32 0.05
C ARG A 80 -21.17 3.63 -0.47
N LEU A 81 -20.80 3.10 -1.63
CA LEU A 81 -19.53 3.41 -2.27
C LEU A 81 -19.46 4.91 -2.60
N GLN A 82 -20.48 5.48 -3.19
CA GLN A 82 -20.53 6.91 -3.48
C GLN A 82 -20.44 7.75 -2.21
N ALA A 83 -21.18 7.39 -1.18
CA ALA A 83 -21.11 8.08 0.11
C ALA A 83 -19.70 7.98 0.74
N LEU A 84 -19.05 6.82 0.65
CA LEU A 84 -17.67 6.63 1.08
C LEU A 84 -16.72 7.53 0.30
N MET A 85 -16.82 7.54 -1.04
CA MET A 85 -15.96 8.33 -1.92
C MET A 85 -16.13 9.85 -1.76
N GLN A 86 -17.29 10.30 -1.28
CA GLN A 86 -17.57 11.70 -0.94
C GLN A 86 -17.24 12.02 0.52
N GLY A 87 -16.92 11.01 1.31
CA GLY A 87 -16.63 11.13 2.74
C GLY A 87 -15.29 11.79 3.06
N LYS A 88 -15.11 12.09 4.34
CA LYS A 88 -13.89 12.77 4.85
C LYS A 88 -12.59 12.03 4.52
N ILE A 89 -12.63 10.70 4.40
CA ILE A 89 -11.47 9.88 4.11
C ILE A 89 -10.84 10.20 2.74
N PHE A 90 -11.64 10.72 1.81
CA PHE A 90 -11.17 11.15 0.48
C PHE A 90 -11.03 12.67 0.33
N SER A 91 -11.29 13.45 1.39
CA SER A 91 -11.28 14.92 1.31
C SER A 91 -9.93 15.51 0.92
N PHE A 92 -8.83 14.77 1.16
CA PHE A 92 -7.46 15.19 0.79
C PHE A 92 -7.25 15.25 -0.72
N LEU A 93 -8.07 14.56 -1.51
CA LEU A 93 -7.96 14.53 -2.96
C LEU A 93 -8.37 15.87 -3.60
N GLY A 94 -9.28 16.63 -2.98
CA GLY A 94 -9.85 17.80 -3.62
C GLY A 94 -10.43 17.47 -5.00
N ASN A 95 -9.91 18.14 -6.04
CA ASN A 95 -10.29 17.92 -7.44
C ASN A 95 -9.24 17.10 -8.22
N ALA A 96 -8.33 16.40 -7.54
CA ALA A 96 -7.30 15.60 -8.20
C ALA A 96 -7.94 14.45 -9.00
N ASP A 97 -7.32 14.14 -10.14
CA ASP A 97 -7.66 12.93 -10.90
C ASP A 97 -7.32 11.69 -10.08
N ARG A 98 -8.31 10.85 -9.83
CA ARG A 98 -8.15 9.62 -9.06
C ARG A 98 -7.29 8.57 -9.78
N THR A 99 -7.05 8.74 -11.09
CA THR A 99 -6.17 7.87 -11.89
C THR A 99 -4.74 8.42 -12.03
N ASP A 100 -4.46 9.61 -11.47
CA ASP A 100 -3.10 10.14 -11.41
C ASP A 100 -2.21 9.18 -10.58
N PRO A 101 -1.06 8.71 -11.11
CA PRO A 101 -0.16 7.81 -10.39
C PRO A 101 0.37 8.34 -9.05
N TYR A 102 0.40 9.64 -8.86
CA TYR A 102 0.77 10.23 -7.56
C TYR A 102 -0.37 10.22 -6.54
N VAL A 103 -1.59 10.01 -7.00
CA VAL A 103 -2.80 9.85 -6.19
C VAL A 103 -3.11 8.37 -5.98
N SER A 104 -3.09 7.62 -7.07
CA SER A 104 -3.33 6.17 -7.10
C SER A 104 -2.14 5.44 -7.71
N PRO A 105 -1.17 5.06 -6.90
CA PRO A 105 0.04 4.38 -7.38
C PRO A 105 -0.20 3.11 -8.19
N ILE A 106 -1.37 2.47 -8.06
CA ILE A 106 -1.75 1.32 -8.90
C ILE A 106 -1.63 1.62 -10.41
N PHE A 107 -1.79 2.87 -10.84
CA PHE A 107 -1.64 3.31 -12.23
C PHE A 107 -0.20 3.66 -12.60
N GLY A 108 0.72 3.57 -11.63
CA GLY A 108 2.13 3.93 -11.82
C GLY A 108 2.91 2.97 -12.69
N ASP A 109 4.07 3.44 -13.15
CA ASP A 109 5.15 2.65 -13.74
C ASP A 109 6.23 2.43 -12.67
N TYR A 110 6.73 1.19 -12.54
CA TYR A 110 7.62 0.78 -11.46
C TYR A 110 9.06 0.49 -11.89
N HIS A 111 9.42 0.78 -13.15
CA HIS A 111 10.81 0.61 -13.60
C HIS A 111 11.79 1.42 -12.74
N GLY A 112 12.87 0.77 -12.34
CA GLY A 112 13.91 1.41 -11.52
C GLY A 112 13.57 1.58 -10.04
N PHE A 113 12.50 0.95 -9.55
CA PHE A 113 12.19 0.93 -8.12
C PHE A 113 13.20 0.08 -7.34
N PRO A 114 13.44 0.38 -6.07
CA PRO A 114 14.28 -0.43 -5.20
C PRO A 114 13.59 -1.76 -4.86
N PRO A 115 14.27 -2.71 -4.21
CA PRO A 115 13.62 -3.88 -3.63
C PRO A 115 12.43 -3.51 -2.75
N MET A 116 11.32 -4.25 -2.87
CA MET A 116 10.05 -3.96 -2.22
C MET A 116 9.56 -5.13 -1.38
N PHE A 117 8.98 -4.82 -0.22
CA PHE A 117 8.22 -5.79 0.58
C PHE A 117 6.77 -5.33 0.69
N PHE A 118 5.85 -6.27 0.49
CA PHE A 118 4.42 -6.04 0.71
C PHE A 118 3.86 -7.05 1.70
N SER A 119 2.86 -6.62 2.47
CA SER A 119 2.06 -7.49 3.31
C SER A 119 0.59 -7.13 3.19
N VAL A 120 -0.27 -8.13 3.02
CA VAL A 120 -1.72 -7.95 2.92
C VAL A 120 -2.48 -9.16 3.45
N GLY A 121 -3.60 -8.94 4.10
CA GLY A 121 -4.54 -9.98 4.54
C GLY A 121 -5.60 -10.28 3.49
N THR A 122 -6.03 -11.54 3.37
CA THR A 122 -7.03 -11.91 2.35
C THR A 122 -8.45 -11.37 2.64
N HIS A 123 -8.72 -10.88 3.84
CA HIS A 123 -9.98 -10.22 4.19
C HIS A 123 -9.95 -8.70 4.02
N GLU A 124 -8.83 -8.14 3.56
CA GLU A 124 -8.73 -6.71 3.35
C GLU A 124 -9.46 -6.25 2.08
N MET A 125 -10.12 -5.10 2.15
CA MET A 125 -10.65 -4.43 0.97
C MET A 125 -9.55 -4.10 -0.04
N LEU A 126 -8.33 -3.85 0.43
CA LEU A 126 -7.15 -3.46 -0.36
C LEU A 126 -6.34 -4.65 -0.91
N TYR A 127 -6.90 -5.87 -0.86
CA TYR A 127 -6.20 -7.09 -1.25
C TYR A 127 -5.81 -7.08 -2.73
N ASP A 128 -6.77 -6.91 -3.63
CA ASP A 128 -6.51 -6.99 -5.09
C ASP A 128 -5.61 -5.87 -5.59
N GLU A 129 -5.76 -4.66 -5.08
CA GLU A 129 -4.89 -3.55 -5.50
C GLU A 129 -3.44 -3.76 -5.06
N THR A 130 -3.21 -4.35 -3.89
CA THR A 130 -1.88 -4.77 -3.47
C THR A 130 -1.30 -5.81 -4.44
N LEU A 131 -2.07 -6.83 -4.82
CA LEU A 131 -1.61 -7.85 -5.77
C LEU A 131 -1.32 -7.26 -7.15
N GLN A 132 -2.16 -6.36 -7.64
CA GLN A 132 -1.94 -5.71 -8.93
C GLN A 132 -0.64 -4.90 -8.95
N VAL A 133 -0.34 -4.17 -7.87
CA VAL A 133 0.94 -3.45 -7.73
C VAL A 133 2.12 -4.41 -7.71
N VAL A 134 2.02 -5.51 -6.97
CA VAL A 134 3.06 -6.55 -6.90
C VAL A 134 3.33 -7.16 -8.28
N GLU A 135 2.30 -7.48 -9.05
CA GLU A 135 2.46 -8.01 -10.40
C GLU A 135 3.11 -7.00 -11.36
N LYS A 136 2.76 -5.73 -11.25
CA LYS A 136 3.43 -4.67 -12.03
C LYS A 136 4.91 -4.53 -11.66
N LEU A 137 5.25 -4.60 -10.37
CA LEU A 137 6.64 -4.60 -9.91
C LEU A 137 7.43 -5.77 -10.50
N LYS A 138 6.87 -6.99 -10.49
CA LYS A 138 7.48 -8.17 -11.11
C LYS A 138 7.68 -7.99 -12.62
N ALA A 139 6.67 -7.45 -13.31
CA ALA A 139 6.77 -7.16 -14.74
C ALA A 139 7.89 -6.15 -15.06
N CYS A 140 8.16 -5.22 -14.15
CA CYS A 140 9.28 -4.27 -14.22
C CYS A 140 10.61 -4.85 -13.71
N GLN A 141 10.68 -6.16 -13.41
CA GLN A 141 11.86 -6.86 -12.88
C GLN A 141 12.36 -6.29 -11.53
N VAL A 142 11.50 -5.68 -10.75
CA VAL A 142 11.81 -5.20 -9.41
C VAL A 142 11.80 -6.38 -8.44
N PRO A 143 12.83 -6.59 -7.61
CA PRO A 143 12.79 -7.60 -6.55
C PRO A 143 11.65 -7.29 -5.59
N VAL A 144 10.68 -8.19 -5.48
CA VAL A 144 9.51 -8.00 -4.61
C VAL A 144 9.19 -9.25 -3.81
N THR A 145 9.03 -9.08 -2.51
CA THR A 145 8.48 -10.07 -1.58
C THR A 145 7.06 -9.66 -1.22
N CYS A 146 6.10 -10.55 -1.34
CA CYS A 146 4.71 -10.30 -0.95
C CYS A 146 4.26 -11.37 0.05
N GLU A 147 3.96 -10.94 1.26
CA GLU A 147 3.40 -11.75 2.32
C GLU A 147 1.89 -11.65 2.30
N ILE A 148 1.23 -12.78 2.00
CA ILE A 148 -0.24 -12.88 1.97
C ILE A 148 -0.69 -13.72 3.14
N GLN A 149 -1.48 -13.13 4.06
CA GLN A 149 -1.98 -13.86 5.23
C GLN A 149 -3.48 -14.19 5.12
N PRO A 150 -3.83 -15.48 5.12
CA PRO A 150 -5.22 -15.91 5.08
C PRO A 150 -6.02 -15.42 6.28
N GLY A 151 -7.22 -14.88 6.02
CA GLY A 151 -8.15 -14.46 7.07
C GLY A 151 -7.79 -13.16 7.80
N MET A 152 -6.65 -12.55 7.49
CA MET A 152 -6.22 -11.33 8.15
C MET A 152 -6.89 -10.08 7.57
N PHE A 153 -7.00 -9.08 8.45
CA PHE A 153 -7.66 -7.80 8.28
C PHE A 153 -6.64 -6.68 8.04
N HIS A 154 -7.14 -5.51 7.69
CA HIS A 154 -6.33 -4.33 7.37
C HIS A 154 -5.30 -4.00 8.45
N ILE A 155 -4.04 -3.80 8.04
CA ILE A 155 -2.87 -3.50 8.88
C ILE A 155 -2.59 -4.51 10.01
N TYR A 156 -2.98 -5.78 9.87
CA TYR A 156 -2.80 -6.82 10.90
C TYR A 156 -1.34 -6.93 11.42
N VAL A 157 -0.35 -6.60 10.62
CA VAL A 157 1.07 -6.62 11.00
C VAL A 157 1.39 -5.63 12.12
N VAL A 158 0.69 -4.50 12.19
CA VAL A 158 0.86 -3.50 13.26
C VAL A 158 0.45 -4.08 14.62
N PHE A 159 -0.39 -5.11 14.61
CA PHE A 159 -0.83 -5.82 15.81
C PHE A 159 0.02 -7.06 16.13
N ALA A 160 1.28 -7.10 15.71
CA ALA A 160 2.20 -8.25 15.88
C ALA A 160 2.35 -8.74 17.33
N ARG A 161 2.07 -7.91 18.32
CA ARG A 161 2.08 -8.31 19.74
C ARG A 161 0.83 -9.08 20.16
N LEU A 162 -0.28 -8.96 19.43
CA LEU A 162 -1.58 -9.51 19.76
C LEU A 162 -2.03 -10.60 18.79
N VAL A 163 -1.55 -10.55 17.54
CA VAL A 163 -1.96 -11.43 16.44
C VAL A 163 -0.76 -12.27 16.01
N PRO A 164 -0.80 -13.60 16.18
CA PRO A 164 0.31 -14.49 15.81
C PRO A 164 0.75 -14.34 14.35
N GLU A 165 -0.19 -14.24 13.42
CA GLU A 165 0.05 -14.04 11.99
C GLU A 165 0.76 -12.69 11.73
N GLY A 166 0.37 -11.66 12.48
CA GLY A 166 1.02 -10.36 12.46
C GLY A 166 2.47 -10.44 12.91
N LYS A 167 2.76 -11.26 13.93
CA LYS A 167 4.14 -11.50 14.41
C LYS A 167 4.99 -12.18 13.34
N ILE A 168 4.44 -13.18 12.64
CA ILE A 168 5.14 -13.88 11.55
C ILE A 168 5.52 -12.89 10.45
N SER A 169 4.54 -12.13 9.95
CA SER A 169 4.77 -11.15 8.88
C SER A 169 5.72 -10.02 9.31
N TYR A 170 5.64 -9.60 10.57
CA TYR A 170 6.60 -8.62 11.13
C TYR A 170 8.04 -9.15 11.12
N HIS A 171 8.29 -10.42 11.49
CA HIS A 171 9.63 -11.00 11.42
C HIS A 171 10.13 -11.10 9.97
N ARG A 172 9.28 -11.49 9.03
CA ARG A 172 9.64 -11.51 7.60
C ARG A 172 9.98 -10.11 7.06
N LEU A 173 9.29 -9.09 7.54
CA LEU A 173 9.66 -7.71 7.23
C LEU A 173 11.04 -7.37 7.81
N LEU A 174 11.34 -7.76 9.06
CA LEU A 174 12.65 -7.54 9.66
C LEU A 174 13.78 -8.25 8.90
N ASP A 175 13.54 -9.47 8.42
CA ASP A 175 14.49 -10.23 7.61
C ASP A 175 14.74 -9.57 6.25
N PHE A 176 13.75 -8.82 5.72
CA PHE A 176 13.86 -8.09 4.47
C PHE A 176 14.71 -6.81 4.61
N ILE A 177 14.62 -6.08 5.71
CA ILE A 177 15.29 -4.77 5.90
C ILE A 177 16.71 -4.92 6.44
#